data_1eb2523cf99702bcb4cd37a7df4c63a1
#
_entry.id   1eb2523cf99702bcb4cd37a7df4c63a1
#
_cell.length_a   1.000
_cell.length_b   1.000
_cell.length_c   1.000
_cell.angle_alpha   90.00
_cell.angle_beta   90.00
_cell.angle_gamma   90.00
#
_symmetry.space_group_name_H-M   'P 1'
#
loop_
_entity.id
_entity.type
_entity.pdbx_description
1 polymer ?
#
loop_
_entity_poly.entity_id
_entity_poly.type
_entity_poly.pdbx_seq_one_letter_code
_entity_poly.pdbx_strand_id
1 'polypeptide(L)'
;EEHPGFTTIRHKEGIRVIHVAANIDNDIITSSALNSQVARDEKQWLGELHDKVVVNYGGEEEKNQESVQGLMQSLVFAMLGIFIILAIQFNRFSYPFYVMLAIPFGAIGIIIGFYLHDLYWRPMPLSFFALMGGVALTGVVVNSSLVLLVFVQRAIEDGMNAYDAIIEAGRRRLRAVILTATTTVVGLLPTAYGWGGMDPFVSPMALALSWGLIFSTLITLIVIPATFAIGRVGKKSKVKEKRLKIKDE
;
A
#
# COMPACT_ATOMS: atom_id res chain seq x y z
N GLU A 1 -45.81 30.86 1.09
CA GLU A 1 -46.13 29.57 0.49
C GLU A 1 -45.94 28.50 1.56
N GLU A 2 -47.03 27.82 1.94
CA GLU A 2 -46.98 26.68 2.87
C GLU A 2 -46.32 25.52 2.14
N HIS A 3 -45.10 25.15 2.54
CA HIS A 3 -44.49 23.92 2.09
C HIS A 3 -44.99 22.76 2.94
N PRO A 4 -45.36 21.61 2.35
CA PRO A 4 -45.79 20.44 3.09
C PRO A 4 -44.67 20.00 4.04
N GLY A 5 -44.99 19.89 5.33
CA GLY A 5 -44.03 19.42 6.34
C GLY A 5 -43.56 17.97 6.08
N PHE A 6 -42.45 17.60 6.66
CA PHE A 6 -41.89 16.26 6.51
C PHE A 6 -42.90 15.19 6.96
N THR A 7 -43.25 14.28 6.06
CA THR A 7 -44.18 13.18 6.32
C THR A 7 -43.63 12.10 7.20
N THR A 8 -42.28 12.01 7.34
CA THR A 8 -41.58 11.00 8.13
C THR A 8 -40.53 11.64 9.05
N ILE A 9 -40.66 11.40 10.35
CA ILE A 9 -39.63 11.74 11.34
C ILE A 9 -38.68 10.55 11.47
N ARG A 10 -37.42 10.73 11.06
CA ARG A 10 -36.40 9.69 11.17
C ARG A 10 -35.60 9.84 12.45
N HIS A 11 -35.27 8.71 13.07
CA HIS A 11 -34.40 8.65 14.24
C HIS A 11 -33.19 7.76 13.93
N LYS A 12 -31.98 8.21 14.28
CA LYS A 12 -30.76 7.41 14.30
C LYS A 12 -30.33 7.34 15.77
N GLU A 13 -30.21 6.14 16.33
CA GLU A 13 -29.82 5.93 17.75
C GLU A 13 -30.72 6.65 18.77
N GLY A 14 -32.02 6.75 18.48
CA GLY A 14 -32.99 7.43 19.33
C GLY A 14 -33.02 8.97 19.20
N ILE A 15 -32.15 9.57 18.44
CA ILE A 15 -32.09 11.03 18.20
C ILE A 15 -32.79 11.37 16.88
N ARG A 16 -33.60 12.42 16.90
CA ARG A 16 -34.25 12.91 15.69
C ARG A 16 -33.20 13.45 14.71
N VAL A 17 -33.24 12.98 13.46
CA VAL A 17 -32.30 13.39 12.42
C VAL A 17 -33.01 13.90 11.17
N ILE A 18 -32.37 14.90 10.52
CA ILE A 18 -32.75 15.37 9.20
C ILE A 18 -31.65 14.93 8.24
N HIS A 19 -32.02 14.16 7.21
CA HIS A 19 -31.08 13.76 6.18
C HIS A 19 -31.12 14.76 5.02
N VAL A 20 -29.95 15.33 4.73
CA VAL A 20 -29.70 16.07 3.50
C VAL A 20 -28.87 15.19 2.59
N ALA A 21 -29.40 14.81 1.45
CA ALA A 21 -28.71 13.96 0.48
C ALA A 21 -28.55 14.72 -0.84
N ALA A 22 -27.35 14.62 -1.41
CA ALA A 22 -27.04 15.16 -2.72
C ALA A 22 -26.23 14.13 -3.52
N ASN A 23 -26.45 14.07 -4.83
CA ASN A 23 -25.59 13.33 -5.72
C ASN A 23 -24.45 14.23 -6.18
N ILE A 24 -23.27 13.67 -6.29
CA ILE A 24 -22.08 14.37 -6.75
C ILE A 24 -21.61 13.78 -8.08
N ASP A 25 -20.98 14.63 -8.89
CA ASP A 25 -20.26 14.22 -10.06
C ASP A 25 -18.81 13.89 -9.65
N ASN A 26 -18.48 12.61 -9.61
CA ASN A 26 -17.17 12.13 -9.19
C ASN A 26 -16.03 12.53 -10.15
N ASP A 27 -16.36 12.97 -11.38
CA ASP A 27 -15.36 13.50 -12.32
C ASP A 27 -14.92 14.93 -11.95
N ILE A 28 -15.71 15.63 -11.13
CA ILE A 28 -15.46 17.02 -10.72
C ILE A 28 -14.92 17.09 -9.29
N ILE A 29 -15.58 16.39 -8.35
CA ILE A 29 -15.22 16.43 -6.93
C ILE A 29 -15.52 15.09 -6.27
N THR A 30 -14.65 14.65 -5.35
CA THR A 30 -14.89 13.43 -4.55
C THR A 30 -15.77 13.73 -3.33
N SER A 31 -16.49 12.72 -2.83
CA SER A 31 -17.32 12.83 -1.61
C SER A 31 -16.52 13.35 -0.42
N SER A 32 -15.28 12.88 -0.27
CA SER A 32 -14.38 13.31 0.81
C SER A 32 -13.97 14.78 0.70
N ALA A 33 -13.66 15.25 -0.50
CA ALA A 33 -13.30 16.64 -0.74
C ALA A 33 -14.50 17.58 -0.51
N LEU A 34 -15.70 17.19 -0.97
CA LEU A 34 -16.92 17.94 -0.75
C LEU A 34 -17.26 18.01 0.75
N ASN A 35 -17.27 16.88 1.45
CA ASN A 35 -17.54 16.84 2.89
C ASN A 35 -16.53 17.68 3.68
N SER A 36 -15.26 17.69 3.28
CA SER A 36 -14.24 18.52 3.89
C SER A 36 -14.46 20.02 3.67
N GLN A 37 -15.01 20.41 2.51
CA GLN A 37 -15.37 21.81 2.24
C GLN A 37 -16.60 22.21 3.06
N VAL A 38 -17.66 21.41 3.05
CA VAL A 38 -18.88 21.67 3.82
C VAL A 38 -18.57 21.74 5.31
N ALA A 39 -17.70 20.86 5.83
CA ALA A 39 -17.28 20.88 7.23
C ALA A 39 -16.48 22.13 7.60
N ARG A 40 -15.66 22.67 6.69
CA ARG A 40 -14.95 23.94 6.93
C ARG A 40 -15.89 25.13 7.08
N ASP A 41 -16.95 25.15 6.28
CA ASP A 41 -17.90 26.25 6.23
C ASP A 41 -19.09 26.03 7.18
N GLU A 42 -19.05 24.95 8.01
CA GLU A 42 -20.14 24.53 8.91
C GLU A 42 -20.66 25.68 9.80
N LYS A 43 -19.76 26.45 10.40
CA LYS A 43 -20.11 27.60 11.23
C LYS A 43 -20.83 28.68 10.46
N GLN A 44 -20.53 28.86 9.17
CA GLN A 44 -21.10 29.90 8.35
C GLN A 44 -22.54 29.57 7.93
N TRP A 45 -22.81 28.31 7.53
CA TRP A 45 -24.15 27.93 7.07
C TRP A 45 -25.10 27.50 8.19
N LEU A 46 -24.60 27.01 9.34
CA LEU A 46 -25.41 26.73 10.53
C LEU A 46 -25.74 28.02 11.33
N GLY A 47 -24.89 29.03 11.31
CA GLY A 47 -25.08 30.26 12.06
C GLY A 47 -25.36 30.02 13.55
N GLU A 48 -26.48 30.50 14.06
CA GLU A 48 -26.91 30.35 15.47
C GLU A 48 -27.27 28.89 15.86
N LEU A 49 -27.43 28.00 14.89
CA LEU A 49 -27.78 26.60 15.12
C LEU A 49 -26.54 25.73 15.37
N HIS A 50 -25.32 26.23 15.14
CA HIS A 50 -24.08 25.47 15.27
C HIS A 50 -23.94 24.81 16.63
N ASP A 51 -24.32 25.46 17.71
CA ASP A 51 -24.21 24.90 19.07
C ASP A 51 -25.38 23.98 19.47
N LYS A 52 -26.44 23.92 18.66
CA LYS A 52 -27.68 23.17 18.94
C LYS A 52 -27.86 21.92 18.08
N VAL A 53 -27.08 21.77 17.03
CA VAL A 53 -27.19 20.70 16.04
C VAL A 53 -25.84 20.03 15.88
N VAL A 54 -25.83 18.72 15.96
CA VAL A 54 -24.63 17.93 15.62
C VAL A 54 -24.75 17.50 14.16
N VAL A 55 -23.81 17.92 13.36
CA VAL A 55 -23.72 17.53 11.95
C VAL A 55 -22.92 16.22 11.88
N ASN A 56 -23.52 15.22 11.26
CA ASN A 56 -22.84 13.95 10.99
C ASN A 56 -22.74 13.77 9.48
N TYR A 57 -21.51 13.72 8.99
CA TYR A 57 -21.19 13.47 7.59
C TYR A 57 -21.24 11.97 7.32
N GLY A 58 -22.42 11.48 6.96
CA GLY A 58 -22.70 10.07 6.72
C GLY A 58 -22.64 9.68 5.25
N GLY A 59 -23.20 8.53 4.95
CA GLY A 59 -23.35 8.02 3.58
C GLY A 59 -22.14 7.25 3.08
N GLU A 60 -21.70 7.55 1.87
CA GLU A 60 -20.57 6.88 1.23
C GLU A 60 -19.24 7.13 1.98
N GLU A 61 -19.05 8.35 2.48
CA GLU A 61 -17.83 8.74 3.18
C GLU A 61 -17.69 8.03 4.53
N GLU A 62 -18.77 7.93 5.34
CA GLU A 62 -18.76 7.20 6.61
C GLU A 62 -18.35 5.73 6.39
N LYS A 63 -18.98 5.08 5.40
CA LYS A 63 -18.66 3.70 5.02
C LYS A 63 -17.24 3.55 4.48
N ASN A 64 -16.77 4.53 3.73
CA ASN A 64 -15.43 4.53 3.17
C ASN A 64 -14.37 4.65 4.28
N GLN A 65 -14.57 5.53 5.26
CA GLN A 65 -13.68 5.69 6.41
C GLN A 65 -13.63 4.43 7.28
N GLU A 66 -14.78 3.82 7.59
CA GLU A 66 -14.84 2.55 8.33
C GLU A 66 -14.12 1.44 7.57
N SER A 67 -14.32 1.36 6.25
CA SER A 67 -13.67 0.38 5.38
C SER A 67 -12.17 0.58 5.31
N VAL A 68 -11.69 1.82 5.20
CA VAL A 68 -10.26 2.16 5.21
C VAL A 68 -9.63 1.82 6.55
N GLN A 69 -10.31 2.11 7.66
CA GLN A 69 -9.82 1.75 9.00
C GLN A 69 -9.72 0.22 9.15
N GLY A 70 -10.73 -0.52 8.74
CA GLY A 70 -10.72 -1.99 8.74
C GLY A 70 -9.61 -2.56 7.86
N LEU A 71 -9.36 -1.95 6.68
CA LEU A 71 -8.28 -2.32 5.77
C LEU A 71 -6.90 -2.08 6.40
N MET A 72 -6.69 -0.94 7.07
CA MET A 72 -5.43 -0.65 7.75
C MET A 72 -5.17 -1.62 8.91
N GLN A 73 -6.17 -1.96 9.69
CA GLN A 73 -6.05 -2.98 10.73
C GLN A 73 -5.68 -4.34 10.12
N SER A 74 -6.37 -4.75 9.06
CA SER A 74 -6.08 -5.99 8.34
C SER A 74 -4.67 -6.01 7.75
N LEU A 75 -4.17 -4.89 7.25
CA LEU A 75 -2.80 -4.75 6.75
C LEU A 75 -1.78 -4.99 7.87
N VAL A 76 -2.00 -4.43 9.07
CA VAL A 76 -1.11 -4.64 10.23
C VAL A 76 -1.07 -6.12 10.61
N PHE A 77 -2.22 -6.79 10.70
CA PHE A 77 -2.28 -8.22 10.98
C PHE A 77 -1.62 -9.06 9.88
N ALA A 78 -1.82 -8.70 8.62
CA ALA A 78 -1.17 -9.37 7.49
C ALA A 78 0.35 -9.21 7.54
N MET A 79 0.86 -8.01 7.83
CA MET A 79 2.29 -7.78 7.99
C MET A 79 2.88 -8.57 9.15
N LEU A 80 2.17 -8.66 10.28
CA LEU A 80 2.58 -9.47 11.42
C LEU A 80 2.62 -10.97 11.04
N GLY A 81 1.60 -11.45 10.35
CA GLY A 81 1.55 -12.83 9.84
C GLY A 81 2.69 -13.15 8.89
N ILE A 82 2.95 -12.27 7.93
CA ILE A 82 4.09 -12.38 7.00
C ILE A 82 5.41 -12.40 7.79
N PHE A 83 5.60 -11.52 8.76
CA PHE A 83 6.79 -11.49 9.60
C PHE A 83 7.03 -12.82 10.31
N ILE A 84 5.99 -13.37 10.95
CA ILE A 84 6.07 -14.65 11.69
C ILE A 84 6.43 -15.79 10.73
N ILE A 85 5.72 -15.90 9.61
CA ILE A 85 5.97 -16.96 8.61
C ILE A 85 7.41 -16.88 8.10
N LEU A 86 7.89 -15.67 7.76
CA LEU A 86 9.27 -15.48 7.29
C LEU A 86 10.30 -15.76 8.39
N ALA A 87 10.03 -15.40 9.65
CA ALA A 87 10.91 -15.68 10.78
C ALA A 87 11.08 -17.19 10.99
N ILE A 88 9.99 -17.94 10.90
CA ILE A 88 10.01 -19.41 10.98
C ILE A 88 10.75 -19.99 9.77
N GLN A 89 10.42 -19.55 8.55
CA GLN A 89 11.01 -20.04 7.31
C GLN A 89 12.53 -19.90 7.26
N PHE A 90 13.04 -18.77 7.73
CA PHE A 90 14.49 -18.49 7.70
C PHE A 90 15.21 -18.85 8.99
N ASN A 91 14.49 -19.24 10.04
CA ASN A 91 15.01 -19.47 11.39
C ASN A 91 15.91 -18.32 11.90
N ARG A 92 15.56 -17.07 11.53
CA ARG A 92 16.28 -15.83 11.88
C ARG A 92 15.34 -14.62 11.80
N PHE A 93 15.33 -13.80 12.83
CA PHE A 93 14.51 -12.58 12.90
C PHE A 93 14.96 -11.45 11.96
N SER A 94 16.20 -11.46 11.48
CA SER A 94 16.70 -10.38 10.61
C SER A 94 16.23 -10.48 9.16
N TYR A 95 15.91 -11.68 8.66
CA TYR A 95 15.54 -11.88 7.27
C TYR A 95 14.17 -11.28 6.90
N PRO A 96 13.12 -11.39 7.75
CA PRO A 96 11.85 -10.73 7.50
C PRO A 96 11.98 -9.24 7.25
N PHE A 97 12.84 -8.54 7.99
CA PHE A 97 13.05 -7.10 7.82
C PHE A 97 13.57 -6.75 6.42
N TYR A 98 14.49 -7.54 5.87
CA TYR A 98 14.99 -7.30 4.50
C TYR A 98 13.91 -7.49 3.45
N VAL A 99 13.04 -8.48 3.62
CA VAL A 99 11.91 -8.74 2.71
C VAL A 99 10.86 -7.64 2.83
N MET A 100 10.47 -7.29 4.06
CA MET A 100 9.43 -6.28 4.32
C MET A 100 9.87 -4.87 3.92
N LEU A 101 11.16 -4.59 3.84
CA LEU A 101 11.68 -3.31 3.36
C LEU A 101 11.23 -2.99 1.92
N ALA A 102 10.86 -3.98 1.14
CA ALA A 102 10.34 -3.78 -0.21
C ALA A 102 8.92 -3.16 -0.24
N ILE A 103 8.14 -3.30 0.83
CA ILE A 103 6.74 -2.84 0.90
C ILE A 103 6.64 -1.30 0.79
N PRO A 104 7.40 -0.50 1.57
CA PRO A 104 7.38 0.96 1.43
C PRO A 104 7.70 1.46 0.01
N PHE A 105 8.57 0.77 -0.70
CA PHE A 105 8.90 1.15 -2.08
C PHE A 105 7.73 0.88 -3.04
N GLY A 106 6.93 -0.15 -2.77
CA GLY A 106 5.68 -0.37 -3.49
C GLY A 106 4.68 0.78 -3.27
N ALA A 107 4.54 1.26 -2.04
CA ALA A 107 3.69 2.41 -1.72
C ALA A 107 4.15 3.70 -2.42
N ILE A 108 5.45 3.96 -2.47
CA ILE A 108 6.01 5.08 -3.23
C ILE A 108 5.66 4.95 -4.72
N GLY A 109 5.77 3.74 -5.28
CA GLY A 109 5.41 3.47 -6.67
C GLY A 109 3.93 3.74 -6.96
N ILE A 110 3.03 3.42 -6.05
CA ILE A 110 1.61 3.75 -6.16
C ILE A 110 1.41 5.25 -6.22
N ILE A 111 1.98 6.00 -5.28
CA ILE A 111 1.84 7.47 -5.21
C ILE A 111 2.35 8.12 -6.50
N ILE A 112 3.53 7.72 -6.97
CA ILE A 112 4.10 8.24 -8.21
C ILE A 112 3.21 7.87 -9.40
N GLY A 113 2.70 6.64 -9.46
CA GLY A 113 1.84 6.17 -10.53
C GLY A 113 0.55 6.97 -10.63
N PHE A 114 -0.13 7.23 -9.50
CA PHE A 114 -1.32 8.07 -9.47
C PHE A 114 -1.01 9.52 -9.85
N TYR A 115 0.07 10.08 -9.33
CA TYR A 115 0.50 11.43 -9.68
C TYR A 115 0.78 11.59 -11.20
N LEU A 116 1.47 10.62 -11.82
CA LEU A 116 1.72 10.64 -13.26
C LEU A 116 0.44 10.43 -14.07
N HIS A 117 -0.47 9.59 -13.58
CA HIS A 117 -1.75 9.35 -14.23
C HIS A 117 -2.63 10.62 -14.22
N ASP A 118 -2.69 11.32 -13.08
CA ASP A 118 -3.41 12.60 -12.97
C ASP A 118 -2.81 13.69 -13.87
N LEU A 119 -1.49 13.70 -14.04
CA LEU A 119 -0.81 14.71 -14.82
C LEU A 119 -0.98 14.51 -16.34
N TYR A 120 -0.98 13.26 -16.81
CA TYR A 120 -0.90 12.95 -18.25
C TYR A 120 -2.17 12.34 -18.84
N TRP A 121 -3.09 11.86 -18.00
CA TRP A 121 -4.26 11.11 -18.47
C TRP A 121 -5.59 11.67 -17.93
N ARG A 122 -6.02 11.27 -16.80
CA ARG A 122 -7.25 11.70 -16.13
C ARG A 122 -7.05 11.73 -14.62
N PRO A 123 -7.71 12.65 -13.90
CA PRO A 123 -7.73 12.62 -12.45
C PRO A 123 -8.32 11.29 -11.95
N MET A 124 -7.56 10.57 -11.15
CA MET A 124 -8.01 9.34 -10.51
C MET A 124 -7.73 9.41 -9.01
N PRO A 125 -8.76 9.52 -8.16
CA PRO A 125 -8.54 9.66 -6.73
C PRO A 125 -7.95 8.39 -6.13
N LEU A 126 -7.12 8.55 -5.10
CA LEU A 126 -6.66 7.45 -4.25
C LEU A 126 -7.85 6.92 -3.43
N SER A 127 -8.68 6.11 -4.07
CA SER A 127 -9.88 5.52 -3.49
C SER A 127 -9.56 4.35 -2.57
N PHE A 128 -10.55 3.88 -1.83
CA PHE A 128 -10.48 2.62 -1.06
C PHE A 128 -9.99 1.45 -1.90
N PHE A 129 -10.41 1.35 -3.17
CA PHE A 129 -9.98 0.27 -4.08
C PHE A 129 -8.51 0.40 -4.49
N ALA A 130 -7.99 1.61 -4.61
CA ALA A 130 -6.56 1.82 -4.81
C ALA A 130 -5.74 1.33 -3.60
N LEU A 131 -6.22 1.58 -2.38
CA LEU A 131 -5.61 1.07 -1.15
C LEU A 131 -5.68 -0.46 -1.06
N MET A 132 -6.81 -1.08 -1.46
CA MET A 132 -6.90 -2.54 -1.59
C MET A 132 -5.85 -3.09 -2.57
N GLY A 133 -5.64 -2.42 -3.70
CA GLY A 133 -4.56 -2.74 -4.63
C GLY A 133 -3.18 -2.68 -3.97
N GLY A 134 -2.94 -1.68 -3.12
CA GLY A 134 -1.72 -1.55 -2.32
C GLY A 134 -1.51 -2.71 -1.34
N VAL A 135 -2.58 -3.16 -0.67
CA VAL A 135 -2.52 -4.33 0.22
C VAL A 135 -2.22 -5.60 -0.58
N ALA A 136 -2.89 -5.82 -1.71
CA ALA A 136 -2.63 -6.95 -2.58
C ALA A 136 -1.18 -6.94 -3.13
N LEU A 137 -0.67 -5.76 -3.49
CA LEU A 137 0.71 -5.56 -3.92
C LEU A 137 1.71 -6.05 -2.86
N THR A 138 1.43 -5.83 -1.57
CA THR A 138 2.30 -6.27 -0.47
C THR A 138 2.61 -7.77 -0.56
N GLY A 139 1.60 -8.60 -0.81
CA GLY A 139 1.79 -10.04 -0.98
C GLY A 139 2.65 -10.42 -2.18
N VAL A 140 2.44 -9.74 -3.32
CA VAL A 140 3.20 -9.98 -4.56
C VAL A 140 4.67 -9.58 -4.39
N VAL A 141 4.94 -8.44 -3.79
CA VAL A 141 6.30 -7.92 -3.55
C VAL A 141 7.07 -8.79 -2.56
N VAL A 142 6.41 -9.20 -1.47
CA VAL A 142 7.01 -10.11 -0.47
C VAL A 142 7.37 -11.44 -1.10
N ASN A 143 6.50 -12.03 -1.93
CA ASN A 143 6.77 -13.29 -2.62
C ASN A 143 8.00 -13.18 -3.54
N SER A 144 8.11 -12.11 -4.33
CA SER A 144 9.24 -11.87 -5.23
C SER A 144 10.56 -11.72 -4.44
N SER A 145 10.51 -10.99 -3.34
CA SER A 145 11.65 -10.75 -2.44
C SER A 145 12.10 -12.03 -1.72
N LEU A 146 11.12 -12.85 -1.29
CA LEU A 146 11.36 -14.13 -0.66
C LEU A 146 12.17 -15.08 -1.55
N VAL A 147 11.76 -15.22 -2.82
CA VAL A 147 12.42 -16.11 -3.78
C VAL A 147 13.89 -15.72 -3.98
N LEU A 148 14.19 -14.42 -4.05
CA LEU A 148 15.57 -13.94 -4.16
C LEU A 148 16.38 -14.29 -2.91
N LEU A 149 15.83 -14.03 -1.72
CA LEU A 149 16.53 -14.23 -0.45
C LEU A 149 16.76 -15.70 -0.11
N VAL A 150 15.79 -16.57 -0.42
CA VAL A 150 15.94 -18.04 -0.26
C VAL A 150 17.09 -18.57 -1.13
N PHE A 151 17.21 -18.06 -2.36
CA PHE A 151 18.32 -18.45 -3.22
C PHE A 151 19.69 -18.04 -2.63
N VAL A 152 19.80 -16.80 -2.16
CA VAL A 152 21.03 -16.31 -1.50
C VAL A 152 21.37 -17.16 -0.29
N GLN A 153 20.37 -17.49 0.54
CA GLN A 153 20.59 -18.30 1.73
C GLN A 153 21.11 -19.69 1.37
N ARG A 154 20.49 -20.39 0.44
CA ARG A 154 20.91 -21.72 -0.01
C ARG A 154 22.33 -21.70 -0.58
N ALA A 155 22.65 -20.73 -1.42
CA ALA A 155 23.99 -20.60 -1.99
C ALA A 155 25.07 -20.42 -0.90
N ILE A 156 24.73 -19.72 0.19
CA ILE A 156 25.64 -19.56 1.33
C ILE A 156 25.75 -20.86 2.15
N GLU A 157 24.66 -21.59 2.34
CA GLU A 157 24.63 -22.90 3.01
C GLU A 157 25.46 -23.93 2.24
N ASP A 158 25.45 -23.87 0.89
CA ASP A 158 26.27 -24.65 -0.02
C ASP A 158 27.76 -24.25 -0.01
N GLY A 159 28.15 -23.29 0.85
CA GLY A 159 29.55 -22.87 1.03
C GLY A 159 29.99 -21.68 0.17
N MET A 160 29.10 -21.08 -0.62
CA MET A 160 29.43 -19.89 -1.42
C MET A 160 29.68 -18.68 -0.53
N ASN A 161 30.64 -17.83 -0.91
CA ASN A 161 30.84 -16.56 -0.24
C ASN A 161 29.58 -15.68 -0.35
N ALA A 162 29.22 -14.95 0.70
CA ALA A 162 27.99 -14.14 0.73
C ALA A 162 27.90 -13.12 -0.42
N TYR A 163 29.03 -12.52 -0.81
CA TYR A 163 29.07 -11.56 -1.92
C TYR A 163 28.78 -12.25 -3.26
N ASP A 164 29.42 -13.38 -3.52
CA ASP A 164 29.24 -14.17 -4.75
C ASP A 164 27.82 -14.76 -4.82
N ALA A 165 27.27 -15.20 -3.69
CA ALA A 165 25.90 -15.68 -3.59
C ALA A 165 24.86 -14.61 -3.94
N ILE A 166 25.09 -13.35 -3.55
CA ILE A 166 24.21 -12.22 -3.89
C ILE A 166 24.25 -11.92 -5.39
N ILE A 167 25.46 -11.88 -5.97
CA ILE A 167 25.63 -11.63 -7.41
C ILE A 167 24.98 -12.75 -8.22
N GLU A 168 25.21 -13.98 -7.86
CA GLU A 168 24.67 -15.15 -8.57
C GLU A 168 23.13 -15.22 -8.42
N ALA A 169 22.58 -14.88 -7.25
CA ALA A 169 21.15 -14.76 -7.03
C ALA A 169 20.54 -13.69 -7.95
N GLY A 170 21.15 -12.52 -8.00
CA GLY A 170 20.73 -11.46 -8.92
C GLY A 170 20.72 -11.94 -10.37
N ARG A 171 21.84 -12.54 -10.82
CA ARG A 171 22.03 -13.00 -12.20
C ARG A 171 21.00 -14.06 -12.62
N ARG A 172 20.73 -15.05 -11.77
CA ARG A 172 19.78 -16.15 -12.08
C ARG A 172 18.32 -15.75 -11.91
N ARG A 173 18.00 -14.87 -10.95
CA ARG A 173 16.62 -14.52 -10.62
C ARG A 173 16.10 -13.25 -11.31
N LEU A 174 17.00 -12.37 -11.76
CA LEU A 174 16.64 -11.13 -12.44
C LEU A 174 15.65 -11.38 -13.59
N ARG A 175 15.99 -12.32 -14.48
CA ARG A 175 15.15 -12.62 -15.64
C ARG A 175 13.75 -13.12 -15.25
N ALA A 176 13.66 -14.00 -14.27
CA ALA A 176 12.37 -14.54 -13.82
C ALA A 176 11.51 -13.47 -13.16
N VAL A 177 12.11 -12.65 -12.29
CA VAL A 177 11.38 -11.58 -11.58
C VAL A 177 10.90 -10.50 -12.53
N ILE A 178 11.75 -10.07 -13.48
CA ILE A 178 11.34 -9.08 -14.51
C ILE A 178 10.24 -9.66 -15.39
N LEU A 179 10.37 -10.91 -15.83
CA LEU A 179 9.35 -11.53 -16.69
C LEU A 179 8.00 -11.60 -15.99
N THR A 180 7.95 -12.07 -14.73
CA THR A 180 6.69 -12.15 -13.98
C THR A 180 6.10 -10.77 -13.70
N ALA A 181 6.90 -9.79 -13.32
CA ALA A 181 6.44 -8.42 -13.13
C ALA A 181 5.87 -7.83 -14.43
N THR A 182 6.59 -7.99 -15.54
CA THR A 182 6.17 -7.47 -16.85
C THR A 182 4.87 -8.13 -17.30
N THR A 183 4.74 -9.45 -17.22
CA THR A 183 3.51 -10.14 -17.62
C THR A 183 2.30 -9.72 -16.76
N THR A 184 2.49 -9.55 -15.45
CA THR A 184 1.43 -9.07 -14.56
C THR A 184 1.03 -7.64 -14.90
N VAL A 185 2.00 -6.75 -15.06
CA VAL A 185 1.75 -5.34 -15.40
C VAL A 185 1.03 -5.24 -16.75
N VAL A 186 1.55 -5.89 -17.79
CA VAL A 186 0.92 -5.87 -19.13
C VAL A 186 -0.50 -6.41 -19.09
N GLY A 187 -0.77 -7.44 -18.29
CA GLY A 187 -2.12 -7.98 -18.09
C GLY A 187 -3.07 -7.01 -17.38
N LEU A 188 -2.55 -6.13 -16.51
CA LEU A 188 -3.35 -5.16 -15.77
C LEU A 188 -3.53 -3.83 -16.52
N LEU A 189 -2.64 -3.47 -17.46
CA LEU A 189 -2.69 -2.19 -18.18
C LEU A 189 -4.04 -1.90 -18.86
N PRO A 190 -4.68 -2.84 -19.58
CA PRO A 190 -5.96 -2.57 -20.21
C PRO A 190 -7.03 -2.14 -19.21
N THR A 191 -7.06 -2.77 -18.02
CA THR A 191 -8.01 -2.46 -16.96
C THR A 191 -7.63 -1.16 -16.24
N ALA A 192 -6.33 -0.95 -15.97
CA ALA A 192 -5.83 0.24 -15.31
C ALA A 192 -6.11 1.53 -16.08
N TYR A 193 -5.99 1.46 -17.41
CA TYR A 193 -6.19 2.61 -18.32
C TYR A 193 -7.57 2.61 -19.00
N GLY A 194 -8.43 1.64 -18.68
CA GLY A 194 -9.81 1.59 -19.17
C GLY A 194 -9.96 1.40 -20.67
N TRP A 195 -9.09 0.60 -21.33
CA TRP A 195 -9.15 0.39 -22.79
C TRP A 195 -10.46 -0.27 -23.26
N GLY A 196 -11.16 -0.99 -22.37
CA GLY A 196 -12.47 -1.60 -22.64
C GLY A 196 -13.64 -0.89 -21.96
N GLY A 197 -13.39 0.28 -21.33
CA GLY A 197 -14.30 0.99 -20.44
C GLY A 197 -13.67 1.17 -19.06
N MET A 198 -13.89 2.36 -18.47
CA MET A 198 -13.34 2.67 -17.15
C MET A 198 -14.29 2.13 -16.08
N ASP A 199 -13.81 1.23 -15.26
CA ASP A 199 -14.54 0.77 -14.08
C ASP A 199 -14.04 1.53 -12.84
N PRO A 200 -14.91 2.24 -12.11
CA PRO A 200 -14.52 3.08 -10.98
C PRO A 200 -13.94 2.30 -9.79
N PHE A 201 -14.15 1.00 -9.73
CA PHE A 201 -13.66 0.13 -8.66
C PHE A 201 -12.36 -0.59 -9.04
N VAL A 202 -12.35 -1.20 -10.22
CA VAL A 202 -11.25 -2.08 -10.63
C VAL A 202 -10.09 -1.29 -11.23
N SER A 203 -10.34 -0.19 -11.95
CA SER A 203 -9.29 0.60 -12.58
C SER A 203 -8.30 1.21 -11.58
N PRO A 204 -8.72 1.85 -10.45
CA PRO A 204 -7.79 2.34 -9.43
C PRO A 204 -6.97 1.23 -8.78
N MET A 205 -7.58 0.07 -8.53
CA MET A 205 -6.89 -1.10 -7.99
C MET A 205 -5.81 -1.63 -8.95
N ALA A 206 -6.16 -1.77 -10.22
CA ALA A 206 -5.23 -2.24 -11.26
C ALA A 206 -4.08 -1.24 -11.48
N LEU A 207 -4.36 0.07 -11.41
CA LEU A 207 -3.36 1.13 -11.51
C LEU A 207 -2.37 1.05 -10.35
N ALA A 208 -2.88 0.93 -9.11
CA ALA A 208 -2.06 0.78 -7.90
C ALA A 208 -1.15 -0.45 -7.98
N LEU A 209 -1.70 -1.61 -8.37
CA LEU A 209 -0.93 -2.83 -8.55
C LEU A 209 0.15 -2.68 -9.63
N SER A 210 -0.18 -2.11 -10.78
CA SER A 210 0.74 -1.99 -11.91
C SER A 210 1.94 -1.11 -11.58
N TRP A 211 1.69 0.13 -11.14
CA TRP A 211 2.75 1.08 -10.81
C TRP A 211 3.53 0.67 -9.56
N GLY A 212 2.84 0.20 -8.54
CA GLY A 212 3.47 -0.33 -7.34
C GLY A 212 4.39 -1.51 -7.65
N LEU A 213 3.97 -2.44 -8.54
CA LEU A 213 4.77 -3.59 -8.93
C LEU A 213 5.99 -3.19 -9.76
N ILE A 214 5.85 -2.25 -10.71
CA ILE A 214 6.99 -1.74 -11.49
C ILE A 214 8.05 -1.17 -10.55
N PHE A 215 7.65 -0.23 -9.70
CA PHE A 215 8.57 0.48 -8.79
C PHE A 215 9.20 -0.47 -7.77
N SER A 216 8.38 -1.27 -7.08
CA SER A 216 8.89 -2.22 -6.10
C SER A 216 9.83 -3.25 -6.71
N THR A 217 9.54 -3.74 -7.92
CA THR A 217 10.41 -4.72 -8.60
C THR A 217 11.77 -4.11 -8.92
N LEU A 218 11.81 -2.92 -9.52
CA LEU A 218 13.06 -2.25 -9.86
C LEU A 218 13.92 -1.97 -8.62
N ILE A 219 13.30 -1.45 -7.57
CA ILE A 219 14.01 -1.09 -6.34
C ILE A 219 14.42 -2.34 -5.55
N THR A 220 13.56 -3.34 -5.45
CA THR A 220 13.83 -4.59 -4.74
C THR A 220 15.05 -5.32 -5.29
N LEU A 221 15.23 -5.31 -6.61
CA LEU A 221 16.40 -5.93 -7.27
C LEU A 221 17.73 -5.26 -6.86
N ILE A 222 17.71 -4.00 -6.44
CA ILE A 222 18.87 -3.25 -6.00
C ILE A 222 19.00 -3.24 -4.47
N VAL A 223 17.89 -2.90 -3.79
CA VAL A 223 17.89 -2.62 -2.35
C VAL A 223 18.07 -3.89 -1.50
N ILE A 224 17.40 -4.99 -1.87
CA ILE A 224 17.52 -6.23 -1.10
C ILE A 224 18.95 -6.78 -1.13
N PRO A 225 19.61 -6.94 -2.28
CA PRO A 225 21.01 -7.34 -2.32
C PRO A 225 21.93 -6.38 -1.56
N ALA A 226 21.73 -5.07 -1.71
CA ALA A 226 22.55 -4.05 -1.06
C ALA A 226 22.40 -4.09 0.47
N THR A 227 21.19 -4.12 0.98
CA THR A 227 20.93 -4.16 2.45
C THR A 227 21.42 -5.45 3.08
N PHE A 228 21.29 -6.57 2.36
CA PHE A 228 21.81 -7.86 2.82
C PHE A 228 23.33 -7.88 2.85
N ALA A 229 24.01 -7.30 1.86
CA ALA A 229 25.46 -7.16 1.82
C ALA A 229 25.97 -6.32 3.00
N ILE A 230 25.34 -5.15 3.26
CA ILE A 230 25.70 -4.26 4.38
C ILE A 230 25.53 -4.97 5.73
N GLY A 231 24.41 -5.66 5.93
CA GLY A 231 24.11 -6.37 7.18
C GLY A 231 25.13 -7.48 7.51
N ARG A 232 25.70 -8.13 6.49
CA ARG A 232 26.72 -9.17 6.69
C ARG A 232 28.15 -8.63 6.82
N VAL A 233 28.49 -7.58 6.09
CA VAL A 233 29.82 -6.94 6.22
C VAL A 233 29.97 -6.35 7.61
N GLY A 234 28.97 -5.68 8.14
CA GLY A 234 28.98 -5.13 9.51
C GLY A 234 29.16 -6.23 10.59
N LYS A 235 28.62 -7.43 10.35
CA LYS A 235 28.75 -8.54 11.29
C LYS A 235 30.15 -9.18 11.27
N LYS A 236 30.79 -9.28 10.09
CA LYS A 236 32.19 -9.74 9.96
C LYS A 236 33.18 -8.76 10.63
N SER A 237 32.98 -7.47 10.49
CA SER A 237 33.81 -6.45 11.12
C SER A 237 33.76 -6.52 12.65
N LYS A 238 32.56 -6.60 13.24
CA LYS A 238 32.39 -6.75 14.71
C LYS A 238 32.99 -8.04 15.28
N VAL A 239 32.91 -9.15 14.55
CA VAL A 239 33.50 -10.42 14.97
C VAL A 239 35.03 -10.37 14.91
N LYS A 240 35.58 -9.70 13.88
CA LYS A 240 37.04 -9.50 13.75
C LYS A 240 37.60 -8.60 14.86
N GLU A 241 36.89 -7.53 15.16
CA GLU A 241 37.25 -6.60 16.26
C GLU A 241 37.21 -7.29 17.63
N LYS A 242 36.18 -8.12 17.88
CA LYS A 242 36.05 -8.88 19.12
C LYS A 242 37.14 -9.94 19.27
N ARG A 243 37.58 -10.57 18.16
CA ARG A 243 38.69 -11.54 18.15
C ARG A 243 40.06 -10.86 18.38
N LEU A 244 40.24 -9.64 17.90
CA LEU A 244 41.45 -8.88 18.14
C LEU A 244 41.56 -8.48 19.63
N LYS A 245 40.47 -8.00 20.25
CA LYS A 245 40.46 -7.64 21.68
C LYS A 245 40.71 -8.82 22.62
N ILE A 246 40.27 -10.03 22.27
CA ILE A 246 40.54 -11.26 23.07
C ILE A 246 41.99 -11.75 22.90
N LYS A 247 42.69 -11.31 21.88
CA LYS A 247 44.06 -11.74 21.60
C LYS A 247 45.10 -10.77 22.25
N ASP A 248 44.63 -9.59 22.66
CA ASP A 248 45.45 -8.55 23.32
C ASP A 248 45.26 -8.56 24.85
N GLU A 249 44.36 -9.43 25.40
CA GLU A 249 44.24 -9.83 26.81
C GLU A 249 44.97 -11.18 27.06
#